data_1355ca92f5ff0487f5bcbd2de51a263d
#
_entry.id   1355ca92f5ff0487f5bcbd2de51a263d
#
_cell.length_a   1.000
_cell.length_b   1.000
_cell.length_c   1.000
_cell.angle_alpha   90.00
_cell.angle_beta   90.00
_cell.angle_gamma   90.00
#
_symmetry.space_group_name_H-M   'P 1'
#
loop_
_entity.id
_entity.type
_entity.pdbx_description
1 polymer ?
#
loop_
_entity_poly.entity_id
_entity_poly.type
_entity_poly.pdbx_seq_one_letter_code
_entity_poly.pdbx_strand_id
1 'polypeptide(L)'
;MLTYIDGDVAVDPDWEPGRGNRLPPYARTHDALVAAGKLVRSLHDAAAGFEPAQTGYRFHPHPPLPGEVVSHGDLGPWNTVYRDGLPIAFIDWDGAQPVDPVADLAGAAWAFVPLAPADQLAQSGFDPLPDLPARLRLFVDAYGLTDRPSILPALQRSPLATAEHVKYWPIDAAGAANSLEFLARELRWIHRLVPDLARAL
;
A
#
# COMPACT_ATOMS: atom_id res chain seq x y z
N MET A 1 -25.25 -5.25 0.20
CA MET A 1 -25.44 -5.00 -1.28
C MET A 1 -24.05 -4.78 -1.84
N LEU A 2 -23.64 -5.53 -2.88
CA LEU A 2 -22.39 -5.29 -3.59
C LEU A 2 -22.68 -4.36 -4.78
N THR A 3 -21.84 -3.33 -4.96
CA THR A 3 -21.95 -2.39 -6.08
C THR A 3 -20.85 -2.71 -7.08
N TYR A 4 -21.23 -2.94 -8.34
CA TYR A 4 -20.26 -3.07 -9.43
C TYR A 4 -19.67 -1.68 -9.75
N ILE A 5 -18.34 -1.63 -9.88
CA ILE A 5 -17.62 -0.41 -10.27
C ILE A 5 -16.94 -0.70 -11.61
N ASP A 6 -17.36 0.01 -12.65
CA ASP A 6 -16.81 -0.14 -14.00
C ASP A 6 -15.41 0.47 -14.09
N GLY A 7 -14.46 -0.28 -14.68
CA GLY A 7 -13.07 0.13 -14.85
C GLY A 7 -12.11 -1.06 -14.92
N ASP A 8 -10.82 -0.75 -15.03
CA ASP A 8 -9.73 -1.72 -15.07
C ASP A 8 -9.14 -1.94 -13.69
N VAL A 9 -8.57 -3.12 -13.44
CA VAL A 9 -7.82 -3.43 -12.21
C VAL A 9 -6.37 -3.76 -12.59
N ALA A 10 -5.41 -3.20 -11.85
CA ALA A 10 -3.99 -3.40 -12.10
C ALA A 10 -3.48 -4.72 -11.49
N VAL A 11 -4.04 -5.85 -11.94
CA VAL A 11 -3.67 -7.19 -11.51
C VAL A 11 -2.66 -7.79 -12.48
N ASP A 12 -1.60 -8.39 -11.94
CA ASP A 12 -0.68 -9.25 -12.69
C ASP A 12 -1.27 -10.69 -12.69
N PRO A 13 -1.73 -11.21 -13.83
CA PRO A 13 -2.33 -12.55 -13.90
C PRO A 13 -1.32 -13.67 -13.58
N ASP A 14 -0.02 -13.38 -13.70
CA ASP A 14 1.06 -14.33 -13.44
C ASP A 14 1.71 -14.09 -12.07
N TRP A 15 1.06 -13.32 -11.19
CA TRP A 15 1.60 -13.05 -9.86
C TRP A 15 1.62 -14.30 -8.98
N GLU A 16 2.75 -14.45 -8.25
CA GLU A 16 2.95 -15.51 -7.25
C GLU A 16 3.41 -14.92 -5.91
N PRO A 17 3.11 -15.57 -4.77
CA PRO A 17 3.56 -15.14 -3.46
C PRO A 17 5.08 -14.97 -3.38
N GLY A 18 5.54 -13.82 -2.87
CA GLY A 18 6.96 -13.48 -2.79
C GLY A 18 7.55 -12.84 -4.05
N ARG A 19 6.71 -12.51 -5.03
CA ARG A 19 7.07 -11.80 -6.25
C ARG A 19 6.44 -10.40 -6.31
N GLY A 20 7.17 -9.44 -6.93
CA GLY A 20 6.62 -8.12 -7.24
C GLY A 20 5.49 -8.19 -8.27
N ASN A 21 4.53 -7.28 -8.17
CA ASN A 21 3.41 -7.17 -9.08
C ASN A 21 3.81 -6.38 -10.35
N ARG A 22 3.51 -6.91 -11.54
CA ARG A 22 3.70 -6.19 -12.80
C ARG A 22 2.55 -5.20 -13.00
N LEU A 23 2.89 -3.91 -13.03
CA LEU A 23 1.90 -2.85 -13.18
C LEU A 23 1.68 -2.47 -14.65
N PRO A 24 0.43 -2.28 -15.08
CA PRO A 24 0.14 -1.72 -16.40
C PRO A 24 0.65 -0.27 -16.52
N PRO A 25 0.91 0.24 -17.75
CA PRO A 25 1.49 1.57 -17.95
C PRO A 25 0.70 2.69 -17.27
N TYR A 26 -0.63 2.64 -17.30
CA TYR A 26 -1.47 3.67 -16.70
C TYR A 26 -1.29 3.78 -15.18
N ALA A 27 -1.08 2.65 -14.47
CA ALA A 27 -0.92 2.64 -13.01
C ALA A 27 0.47 3.15 -12.55
N ARG A 28 1.42 3.35 -13.46
CA ARG A 28 2.79 3.82 -13.17
C ARG A 28 2.97 5.33 -13.34
N THR A 29 1.98 6.04 -13.87
CA THR A 29 2.06 7.49 -14.15
C THR A 29 2.10 8.34 -12.88
N HIS A 30 2.58 9.57 -12.98
CA HIS A 30 2.51 10.53 -11.89
C HIS A 30 1.08 10.94 -11.58
N ASP A 31 0.22 11.07 -12.60
CA ASP A 31 -1.19 11.44 -12.43
C ASP A 31 -1.96 10.35 -11.65
N ALA A 32 -1.72 9.07 -11.99
CA ALA A 32 -2.29 7.96 -11.24
C ALA A 32 -1.79 7.93 -9.79
N LEU A 33 -0.51 8.23 -9.55
CA LEU A 33 0.06 8.31 -8.21
C LEU A 33 -0.57 9.43 -7.37
N VAL A 34 -0.73 10.62 -7.96
CA VAL A 34 -1.42 11.76 -7.31
C VAL A 34 -2.86 11.41 -7.00
N ALA A 35 -3.57 10.81 -7.96
CA ALA A 35 -4.96 10.41 -7.76
C ALA A 35 -5.08 9.32 -6.67
N ALA A 36 -4.13 8.38 -6.58
CA ALA A 36 -4.08 7.38 -5.50
C ALA A 36 -3.88 8.03 -4.12
N GLY A 37 -2.96 8.98 -3.97
CA GLY A 37 -2.79 9.71 -2.71
C GLY A 37 -4.06 10.44 -2.27
N LYS A 38 -4.76 11.08 -3.20
CA LYS A 38 -6.06 11.73 -2.93
C LYS A 38 -7.15 10.72 -2.58
N LEU A 39 -7.17 9.55 -3.23
CA LEU A 39 -8.15 8.50 -2.94
C LEU A 39 -7.96 7.92 -1.54
N VAL A 40 -6.70 7.68 -1.11
CA VAL A 40 -6.38 7.25 0.27
C VAL A 40 -6.82 8.32 1.27
N ARG A 41 -6.60 9.61 0.98
CA ARG A 41 -7.08 10.70 1.83
C ARG A 41 -8.59 10.68 1.95
N SER A 42 -9.31 10.56 0.83
CA SER A 42 -10.78 10.50 0.83
C SER A 42 -11.33 9.32 1.61
N LEU A 43 -10.64 8.18 1.58
CA LEU A 43 -10.97 7.01 2.39
C LEU A 43 -10.84 7.32 3.88
N HIS A 44 -9.72 7.90 4.32
CA HIS A 44 -9.51 8.24 5.73
C HIS A 44 -10.50 9.30 6.22
N ASP A 45 -10.80 10.32 5.40
CA ASP A 45 -11.80 11.34 5.73
C ASP A 45 -13.21 10.73 5.90
N ALA A 46 -13.57 9.79 5.02
CA ALA A 46 -14.86 9.08 5.13
C ALA A 46 -14.92 8.14 6.35
N ALA A 47 -13.80 7.52 6.72
CA ALA A 47 -13.69 6.62 7.86
C ALA A 47 -13.60 7.34 9.21
N ALA A 48 -13.19 8.61 9.24
CA ALA A 48 -12.97 9.36 10.48
C ALA A 48 -14.22 9.50 11.38
N GLY A 49 -15.42 9.41 10.78
CA GLY A 49 -16.70 9.44 11.50
C GLY A 49 -17.32 8.06 11.75
N PHE A 50 -16.64 7.00 11.32
CA PHE A 50 -17.13 5.63 11.47
C PHE A 50 -16.70 5.06 12.81
N GLU A 51 -17.66 4.56 13.60
CA GLU A 51 -17.35 3.88 14.87
C GLU A 51 -16.98 2.42 14.59
N PRO A 52 -15.70 2.02 14.81
CA PRO A 52 -15.26 0.68 14.49
C PRO A 52 -15.85 -0.36 15.44
N ALA A 53 -16.12 -1.56 14.92
CA ALA A 53 -16.50 -2.69 15.76
C ALA A 53 -15.34 -3.04 16.72
N GLN A 54 -15.67 -3.51 17.92
CA GLN A 54 -14.65 -3.82 18.93
C GLN A 54 -13.89 -5.13 18.64
N THR A 55 -14.43 -5.99 17.80
CA THR A 55 -13.87 -7.31 17.44
C THR A 55 -14.34 -7.73 16.05
N GLY A 56 -13.75 -8.80 15.51
CA GLY A 56 -14.20 -9.44 14.26
C GLY A 56 -13.35 -9.10 13.04
N TYR A 57 -12.29 -8.33 13.20
CA TYR A 57 -11.34 -8.07 12.13
C TYR A 57 -10.37 -9.23 11.94
N ARG A 58 -10.13 -9.59 10.67
CA ARG A 58 -9.31 -10.75 10.31
C ARG A 58 -7.85 -10.64 10.79
N PHE A 59 -7.27 -9.46 10.69
CA PHE A 59 -5.85 -9.21 10.99
C PHE A 59 -5.63 -8.35 12.23
N HIS A 60 -6.70 -7.90 12.89
CA HIS A 60 -6.63 -7.03 14.06
C HIS A 60 -7.36 -7.69 15.24
N PRO A 61 -6.65 -8.52 16.05
CA PRO A 61 -7.26 -9.31 17.12
C PRO A 61 -7.59 -8.50 18.38
N HIS A 62 -7.19 -7.23 18.43
CA HIS A 62 -7.38 -6.34 19.58
C HIS A 62 -8.49 -5.31 19.32
N PRO A 63 -9.09 -4.73 20.36
CA PRO A 63 -9.97 -3.57 20.20
C PRO A 63 -9.23 -2.40 19.51
N PRO A 64 -9.96 -1.57 18.73
CA PRO A 64 -9.41 -0.38 18.11
C PRO A 64 -8.78 0.56 19.13
N LEU A 65 -7.65 1.18 18.78
CA LEU A 65 -7.00 2.17 19.61
C LEU A 65 -7.53 3.58 19.31
N PRO A 66 -7.43 4.53 20.25
CA PRO A 66 -7.80 5.91 19.99
C PRO A 66 -7.01 6.52 18.82
N GLY A 67 -7.71 7.12 17.87
CA GLY A 67 -7.12 7.73 16.68
C GLY A 67 -6.97 6.80 15.47
N GLU A 68 -7.23 5.50 15.64
CA GLU A 68 -7.32 4.59 14.49
C GLU A 68 -8.60 4.82 13.69
N VAL A 69 -8.50 4.61 12.40
CA VAL A 69 -9.62 4.59 11.45
C VAL A 69 -9.76 3.18 10.86
N VAL A 70 -10.97 2.80 10.46
CA VAL A 70 -11.14 1.57 9.69
C VAL A 70 -10.68 1.84 8.26
N SER A 71 -9.61 1.16 7.84
CA SER A 71 -9.11 1.20 6.48
C SER A 71 -9.17 -0.17 5.81
N HIS A 72 -8.77 -0.20 4.56
CA HIS A 72 -8.84 -1.36 3.68
C HIS A 72 -7.98 -2.54 4.14
N GLY A 73 -6.81 -2.27 4.73
CA GLY A 73 -5.86 -3.28 5.21
C GLY A 73 -4.95 -3.88 4.14
N ASP A 74 -5.21 -3.62 2.85
CA ASP A 74 -4.39 -4.07 1.72
C ASP A 74 -4.46 -3.06 0.55
N LEU A 75 -4.12 -1.79 0.84
CA LEU A 75 -4.11 -0.70 -0.15
C LEU A 75 -2.97 -0.89 -1.16
N GLY A 76 -3.33 -1.12 -2.41
CA GLY A 76 -2.35 -1.27 -3.48
C GLY A 76 -2.99 -1.15 -4.86
N PRO A 77 -2.18 -1.01 -5.93
CA PRO A 77 -2.67 -0.93 -7.29
C PRO A 77 -3.55 -2.12 -7.70
N TRP A 78 -3.29 -3.31 -7.15
CA TRP A 78 -4.03 -4.56 -7.42
C TRP A 78 -5.45 -4.57 -6.85
N ASN A 79 -5.72 -3.81 -5.80
CA ASN A 79 -7.03 -3.64 -5.18
C ASN A 79 -7.67 -2.29 -5.54
N THR A 80 -7.29 -1.74 -6.68
CA THR A 80 -7.75 -0.42 -7.13
C THR A 80 -8.39 -0.51 -8.50
N VAL A 81 -9.58 0.06 -8.64
CA VAL A 81 -10.26 0.24 -9.92
C VAL A 81 -9.78 1.53 -10.56
N TYR A 82 -9.39 1.44 -11.83
CA TYR A 82 -8.93 2.56 -12.65
C TYR A 82 -9.95 2.87 -13.75
N ARG A 83 -10.19 4.14 -13.99
CA ARG A 83 -10.97 4.62 -15.14
C ARG A 83 -10.20 5.76 -15.81
N ASP A 84 -10.08 5.69 -17.14
CA ASP A 84 -9.27 6.64 -17.92
C ASP A 84 -7.83 6.76 -17.37
N GLY A 85 -7.28 5.65 -16.87
CA GLY A 85 -5.93 5.58 -16.31
C GLY A 85 -5.77 6.14 -14.89
N LEU A 86 -6.85 6.57 -14.22
CA LEU A 86 -6.82 7.12 -12.87
C LEU A 86 -7.54 6.22 -11.88
N PRO A 87 -7.00 6.02 -10.66
CA PRO A 87 -7.66 5.29 -9.59
C PRO A 87 -8.93 6.01 -9.11
N ILE A 88 -10.04 5.27 -9.00
CA ILE A 88 -11.35 5.81 -8.63
C ILE A 88 -11.97 5.12 -7.41
N ALA A 89 -11.59 3.90 -7.09
CA ALA A 89 -12.16 3.15 -5.98
C ALA A 89 -11.24 2.03 -5.53
N PHE A 90 -11.39 1.60 -4.27
CA PHE A 90 -10.78 0.38 -3.73
C PHE A 90 -11.79 -0.76 -3.70
N ILE A 91 -11.32 -1.98 -3.99
CA ILE A 91 -12.08 -3.24 -3.99
C ILE A 91 -11.36 -4.28 -3.13
N ASP A 92 -12.03 -5.39 -2.82
CA ASP A 92 -11.47 -6.49 -2.00
C ASP A 92 -11.15 -6.07 -0.55
N TRP A 93 -12.22 -5.76 0.19
CA TRP A 93 -12.17 -5.25 1.56
C TRP A 93 -12.01 -6.34 2.64
N ASP A 94 -11.63 -7.54 2.26
CA ASP A 94 -11.49 -8.68 3.19
C ASP A 94 -10.46 -8.45 4.30
N GLY A 95 -9.50 -7.55 4.06
CA GLY A 95 -8.49 -7.13 5.01
C GLY A 95 -8.85 -5.94 5.89
N ALA A 96 -10.08 -5.41 5.76
CA ALA A 96 -10.48 -4.19 6.47
C ALA A 96 -10.25 -4.30 7.99
N GLN A 97 -9.61 -3.27 8.57
CA GLN A 97 -9.23 -3.27 9.98
C GLN A 97 -8.99 -1.86 10.51
N PRO A 98 -9.06 -1.65 11.84
CA PRO A 98 -8.57 -0.43 12.47
C PRO A 98 -7.06 -0.29 12.26
N VAL A 99 -6.61 0.92 11.95
CA VAL A 99 -5.19 1.22 11.71
C VAL A 99 -4.91 2.70 11.97
N ASP A 100 -3.70 3.00 12.41
CA ASP A 100 -3.20 4.37 12.45
C ASP A 100 -3.13 4.95 11.02
N PRO A 101 -3.71 6.13 10.73
CA PRO A 101 -3.76 6.68 9.37
C PRO A 101 -2.39 6.89 8.71
N VAL A 102 -1.34 7.18 9.50
CA VAL A 102 0.02 7.35 8.95
C VAL A 102 0.64 5.98 8.64
N ALA A 103 0.35 4.95 9.44
CA ALA A 103 0.79 3.58 9.17
C ALA A 103 0.11 3.03 7.90
N ASP A 104 -1.17 3.28 7.71
CA ASP A 104 -1.92 2.88 6.51
C ASP A 104 -1.42 3.62 5.26
N LEU A 105 -1.21 4.94 5.37
CA LEU A 105 -0.59 5.74 4.31
C LEU A 105 0.80 5.22 3.93
N ALA A 106 1.59 4.77 4.89
CA ALA A 106 2.91 4.20 4.65
C ALA A 106 2.83 2.86 3.90
N GLY A 107 1.89 1.99 4.26
CA GLY A 107 1.59 0.77 3.51
C GLY A 107 1.18 1.06 2.07
N ALA A 108 0.26 2.01 1.89
CA ALA A 108 -0.16 2.47 0.56
C ALA A 108 1.02 3.08 -0.23
N ALA A 109 1.86 3.90 0.40
CA ALA A 109 3.05 4.46 -0.24
C ALA A 109 4.04 3.39 -0.67
N TRP A 110 4.27 2.36 0.15
CA TRP A 110 5.14 1.24 -0.23
C TRP A 110 4.67 0.57 -1.53
N ALA A 111 3.35 0.38 -1.70
CA ALA A 111 2.75 -0.25 -2.88
C ALA A 111 2.65 0.67 -4.12
N PHE A 112 2.16 1.91 -3.96
CA PHE A 112 1.88 2.82 -5.08
C PHE A 112 3.12 3.57 -5.59
N VAL A 113 4.12 3.86 -4.73
CA VAL A 113 5.36 4.56 -5.13
C VAL A 113 6.31 3.70 -5.94
N PRO A 114 6.29 2.45 -6.08
CA PRO A 114 6.61 1.29 -5.30
C PRO A 114 8.05 1.36 -4.74
N LEU A 115 8.20 1.27 -3.45
CA LEU A 115 9.50 1.42 -2.77
C LEU A 115 10.30 0.10 -2.79
N ALA A 116 10.76 -0.30 -3.96
CA ALA A 116 11.39 -1.60 -4.21
C ALA A 116 12.79 -1.45 -4.86
N PRO A 117 13.65 -2.49 -4.80
CA PRO A 117 14.94 -2.51 -5.51
C PRO A 117 14.79 -2.41 -7.03
N ALA A 118 15.88 -1.98 -7.71
CA ALA A 118 15.88 -1.70 -9.15
C ALA A 118 15.44 -2.88 -10.01
N ASP A 119 15.85 -4.10 -9.65
CA ASP A 119 15.46 -5.33 -10.35
C ASP A 119 13.96 -5.60 -10.26
N GLN A 120 13.34 -5.36 -9.12
CA GLN A 120 11.89 -5.49 -8.94
C GLN A 120 11.15 -4.37 -9.67
N LEU A 121 11.64 -3.13 -9.62
CA LEU A 121 11.05 -2.02 -10.37
C LEU A 121 11.02 -2.30 -11.87
N ALA A 122 12.11 -2.85 -12.41
CA ALA A 122 12.16 -3.26 -13.81
C ALA A 122 11.15 -4.39 -14.11
N GLN A 123 11.03 -5.39 -13.23
CA GLN A 123 10.00 -6.45 -13.34
C GLN A 123 8.59 -5.89 -13.27
N SER A 124 8.36 -4.87 -12.44
CA SER A 124 7.07 -4.18 -12.34
C SER A 124 6.79 -3.25 -13.53
N GLY A 125 7.70 -3.17 -14.49
CA GLY A 125 7.54 -2.47 -15.76
C GLY A 125 8.01 -1.02 -15.77
N PHE A 126 8.79 -0.58 -14.78
CA PHE A 126 9.41 0.74 -14.80
C PHE A 126 10.67 0.75 -15.67
N ASP A 127 10.60 1.50 -16.76
CA ASP A 127 11.73 1.80 -17.65
C ASP A 127 11.51 3.19 -18.26
N PRO A 128 12.36 4.19 -17.96
CA PRO A 128 13.49 4.14 -17.00
C PRO A 128 13.03 3.96 -15.54
N LEU A 129 13.99 3.59 -14.67
CA LEU A 129 13.73 3.48 -13.23
C LEU A 129 13.27 4.83 -12.65
N PRO A 130 12.27 4.83 -11.76
CA PRO A 130 11.70 6.06 -11.22
C PRO A 130 12.59 6.69 -10.14
N ASP A 131 12.47 8.00 -9.97
CA ASP A 131 12.97 8.72 -8.79
C ASP A 131 12.03 8.44 -7.60
N LEU A 132 12.39 7.47 -6.75
CA LEU A 132 11.57 7.05 -5.62
C LEU A 132 11.35 8.16 -4.57
N PRO A 133 12.39 8.95 -4.17
CA PRO A 133 12.21 10.12 -3.31
C PRO A 133 11.19 11.12 -3.86
N ALA A 134 11.30 11.50 -5.13
CA ALA A 134 10.37 12.42 -5.75
C ALA A 134 8.94 11.86 -5.83
N ARG A 135 8.79 10.57 -6.14
CA ARG A 135 7.49 9.91 -6.15
C ARG A 135 6.87 9.81 -4.77
N LEU A 136 7.65 9.49 -3.73
CA LEU A 136 7.14 9.50 -2.35
C LEU A 136 6.64 10.90 -1.98
N ARG A 137 7.45 11.93 -2.23
CA ARG A 137 7.06 13.32 -2.00
C ARG A 137 5.74 13.65 -2.67
N LEU A 138 5.60 13.31 -3.96
CA LEU A 138 4.39 13.55 -4.74
C LEU A 138 3.16 12.87 -4.12
N PHE A 139 3.28 11.62 -3.68
CA PHE A 139 2.20 10.86 -3.07
C PHE A 139 1.77 11.44 -1.72
N VAL A 140 2.73 11.78 -0.86
CA VAL A 140 2.47 12.36 0.48
C VAL A 140 1.85 13.75 0.37
N ASP A 141 2.31 14.57 -0.59
CA ASP A 141 1.74 15.89 -0.88
C ASP A 141 0.30 15.77 -1.40
N ALA A 142 0.04 14.81 -2.28
CA ALA A 142 -1.30 14.53 -2.80
C ALA A 142 -2.28 14.06 -1.73
N TYR A 143 -1.83 13.27 -0.76
CA TYR A 143 -2.59 12.92 0.43
C TYR A 143 -2.83 14.12 1.35
N GLY A 144 -1.92 15.10 1.39
CA GLY A 144 -1.98 16.27 2.28
C GLY A 144 -1.41 16.01 3.67
N LEU A 145 -0.38 15.16 3.80
CA LEU A 145 0.32 14.95 5.07
C LEU A 145 1.16 16.19 5.41
N THR A 146 0.82 16.88 6.48
CA THR A 146 1.51 18.11 6.91
C THR A 146 2.88 17.85 7.53
N ASP A 147 2.97 16.82 8.40
CA ASP A 147 4.24 16.33 8.97
C ASP A 147 4.77 15.18 8.11
N ARG A 148 5.35 15.52 6.94
CA ARG A 148 5.84 14.53 5.98
C ARG A 148 6.85 13.54 6.56
N PRO A 149 7.85 13.95 7.39
CA PRO A 149 8.79 13.01 7.98
C PRO A 149 8.16 11.92 8.85
N SER A 150 6.95 12.13 9.37
CA SER A 150 6.25 11.15 10.22
C SER A 150 5.96 9.82 9.50
N ILE A 151 5.93 9.82 8.15
CA ILE A 151 5.74 8.59 7.36
C ILE A 151 6.95 7.62 7.43
N LEU A 152 8.16 8.13 7.66
CA LEU A 152 9.38 7.31 7.56
C LEU A 152 9.45 6.17 8.57
N PRO A 153 9.18 6.40 9.88
CA PRO A 153 9.12 5.30 10.84
C PRO A 153 8.01 4.29 10.51
N ALA A 154 6.91 4.74 9.94
CA ALA A 154 5.81 3.86 9.55
C ALA A 154 6.20 3.00 8.33
N LEU A 155 6.85 3.57 7.32
CA LEU A 155 7.40 2.84 6.17
C LEU A 155 8.39 1.74 6.61
N GLN A 156 9.25 2.02 7.57
CA GLN A 156 10.18 1.02 8.11
C GLN A 156 9.48 -0.15 8.80
N ARG A 157 8.25 0.03 9.28
CA ARG A 157 7.45 -1.02 9.93
C ARG A 157 6.51 -1.77 8.98
N SER A 158 6.16 -1.18 7.82
CA SER A 158 5.16 -1.76 6.92
C SER A 158 5.44 -3.21 6.51
N PRO A 159 6.67 -3.63 6.12
CA PRO A 159 6.91 -5.03 5.80
C PRO A 159 6.78 -5.98 7.00
N LEU A 160 7.06 -5.50 8.22
CA LEU A 160 6.89 -6.30 9.44
C LEU A 160 5.40 -6.49 9.75
N ALA A 161 4.59 -5.44 9.65
CA ALA A 161 3.16 -5.53 9.84
C ALA A 161 2.54 -6.53 8.84
N THR A 162 2.94 -6.48 7.57
CA THR A 162 2.49 -7.46 6.57
C THR A 162 2.95 -8.87 6.90
N ALA A 163 4.18 -9.05 7.42
CA ALA A 163 4.70 -10.38 7.80
C ALA A 163 3.88 -11.03 8.92
N GLU A 164 3.34 -10.25 9.86
CA GLU A 164 2.44 -10.76 10.91
C GLU A 164 1.13 -11.32 10.33
N HIS A 165 0.70 -10.84 9.16
CA HIS A 165 -0.52 -11.28 8.50
C HIS A 165 -0.34 -12.55 7.64
N VAL A 166 0.89 -12.91 7.25
CA VAL A 166 1.17 -14.08 6.37
C VAL A 166 0.55 -15.37 6.91
N LYS A 167 0.50 -15.56 8.23
CA LYS A 167 -0.13 -16.72 8.89
C LYS A 167 -1.63 -16.86 8.62
N TYR A 168 -2.29 -15.82 8.15
CA TYR A 168 -3.72 -15.82 7.82
C TYR A 168 -4.00 -15.98 6.33
N TRP A 169 -2.96 -15.98 5.49
CA TRP A 169 -3.13 -16.09 4.06
C TRP A 169 -3.47 -17.53 3.65
N PRO A 170 -4.29 -17.74 2.63
CA PRO A 170 -4.67 -19.05 2.14
C PRO A 170 -3.57 -19.66 1.23
N ILE A 171 -2.34 -19.75 1.73
CA ILE A 171 -1.16 -20.27 1.04
C ILE A 171 -0.54 -21.42 1.83
N ASP A 172 0.20 -22.29 1.15
CA ASP A 172 0.92 -23.38 1.78
C ASP A 172 2.20 -22.90 2.51
N ALA A 173 2.88 -23.83 3.19
CA ALA A 173 4.08 -23.50 3.95
C ALA A 173 5.22 -22.95 3.06
N ALA A 174 5.33 -23.41 1.82
CA ALA A 174 6.35 -22.92 0.89
C ALA A 174 6.03 -21.48 0.46
N GLY A 175 4.79 -21.18 0.11
CA GLY A 175 4.31 -19.83 -0.19
C GLY A 175 4.49 -18.89 0.98
N ALA A 176 4.20 -19.33 2.21
CA ALA A 176 4.43 -18.54 3.41
C ALA A 176 5.93 -18.22 3.61
N ALA A 177 6.82 -19.20 3.45
CA ALA A 177 8.26 -19.02 3.55
C ALA A 177 8.77 -18.03 2.49
N ASN A 178 8.34 -18.14 1.23
CA ASN A 178 8.70 -17.24 0.15
C ASN A 178 8.24 -15.81 0.42
N SER A 179 7.02 -15.65 0.95
CA SER A 179 6.47 -14.34 1.32
C SER A 179 7.27 -13.69 2.45
N LEU A 180 7.64 -14.43 3.48
CA LEU A 180 8.46 -13.92 4.58
C LEU A 180 9.86 -13.54 4.12
N GLU A 181 10.49 -14.31 3.22
CA GLU A 181 11.78 -13.96 2.64
C GLU A 181 11.70 -12.69 1.80
N PHE A 182 10.66 -12.56 0.97
CA PHE A 182 10.38 -11.34 0.21
C PHE A 182 10.25 -10.13 1.16
N LEU A 183 9.41 -10.21 2.20
CA LEU A 183 9.19 -9.13 3.16
C LEU A 183 10.46 -8.76 3.93
N ALA A 184 11.30 -9.74 4.29
CA ALA A 184 12.59 -9.48 4.91
C ALA A 184 13.56 -8.74 3.97
N ARG A 185 13.51 -9.01 2.66
CA ARG A 185 14.28 -8.27 1.64
C ARG A 185 13.78 -6.83 1.52
N GLU A 186 12.47 -6.63 1.45
CA GLU A 186 11.83 -5.31 1.40
C GLU A 186 12.16 -4.46 2.63
N LEU A 187 12.09 -5.05 3.82
CA LEU A 187 12.45 -4.39 5.06
C LEU A 187 13.89 -3.86 5.03
N ARG A 188 14.84 -4.71 4.62
CA ARG A 188 16.26 -4.30 4.49
C ARG A 188 16.47 -3.22 3.44
N TRP A 189 15.69 -3.26 2.35
CA TRP A 189 15.74 -2.25 1.30
C TRP A 189 15.20 -0.90 1.77
N ILE A 190 14.01 -0.88 2.37
CA ILE A 190 13.40 0.35 2.89
C ILE A 190 14.31 1.02 3.92
N HIS A 191 14.92 0.26 4.84
CA HIS A 191 15.87 0.82 5.81
C HIS A 191 17.06 1.52 5.15
N ARG A 192 17.58 0.98 4.05
CA ARG A 192 18.66 1.61 3.29
C ARG A 192 18.21 2.84 2.51
N LEU A 193 16.95 2.85 2.05
CA LEU A 193 16.40 3.94 1.26
C LEU A 193 15.98 5.16 2.11
N VAL A 194 15.65 4.96 3.40
CA VAL A 194 15.15 6.02 4.29
C VAL A 194 16.00 7.29 4.30
N PRO A 195 17.35 7.27 4.32
CA PRO A 195 18.14 8.52 4.27
C PRO A 195 17.90 9.35 3.01
N ASP A 196 17.65 8.70 1.86
CA ASP A 196 17.37 9.37 0.60
C ASP A 196 15.94 9.93 0.59
N LEU A 197 14.97 9.15 1.09
CA LEU A 197 13.59 9.58 1.25
C LEU A 197 13.47 10.78 2.18
N ALA A 198 14.21 10.79 3.29
CA ALA A 198 14.20 11.87 4.27
C ALA A 198 14.69 13.21 3.71
N ARG A 199 15.60 13.18 2.74
CA ARG A 199 16.09 14.41 2.07
C ARG A 199 15.05 15.03 1.13
N ALA A 200 14.07 14.25 0.68
CA ALA A 200 13.03 14.73 -0.23
C ALA A 200 11.75 15.18 0.48
N LEU A 201 11.54 14.79 1.74
CA LEU A 201 10.35 15.14 2.52
C LEU A 201 10.55 16.41 3.35
#